data_8c53c08b6a963e07a708d18dc0667358
#
_entry.id   8c53c08b6a963e07a708d18dc0667358
#
_cell.length_a   1.000
_cell.length_b   1.000
_cell.length_c   1.000
_cell.angle_alpha   90.00
_cell.angle_beta   90.00
_cell.angle_gamma   90.00
#
_symmetry.space_group_name_H-M   'P 1'
#
loop_
_entity.id
_entity.type
_entity.pdbx_description
1 polymer ?
#
loop_
_entity_poly.entity_id
_entity_poly.type
_entity_poly.pdbx_seq_one_letter_code
_entity_poly.pdbx_strand_id
1 'polypeptide(L)'
;MVSKKGGDKPTIIKKYANRRLYDTGRSSYVTLEDLCQMVKEGYDFMVVDAKSGEDLTRSVMTQIIAEQEGKEGQNLLPTNFMKQLIGFYGDNMGKFVPNYLEQAFDEFTKKQDEFREQMNKSFGGIFPVGNFEEMTKQNMAMFENAMKAFGTAFVNKNTKS
;
A
#
# COMPACT_ATOMS: atom_id res chain seq x y z
N MET A 1 5.47 -13.97 4.88
CA MET A 1 6.76 -13.34 5.22
C MET A 1 7.55 -13.12 3.95
N VAL A 2 7.57 -11.89 3.49
CA VAL A 2 8.48 -11.53 2.39
C VAL A 2 9.88 -11.52 2.99
N SER A 3 10.71 -12.45 2.55
CA SER A 3 12.11 -12.52 2.91
C SER A 3 12.76 -11.18 2.60
N LYS A 4 13.25 -10.48 3.61
CA LYS A 4 14.09 -9.30 3.41
C LYS A 4 15.25 -9.68 2.51
N LYS A 5 15.19 -9.31 1.24
CA LYS A 5 16.33 -9.42 0.33
C LYS A 5 17.33 -8.31 0.64
N GLY A 6 18.06 -8.48 1.69
CA GLY A 6 19.14 -7.58 2.12
C GLY A 6 19.64 -8.10 3.45
N GLY A 7 20.94 -8.13 3.67
CA GLY A 7 21.51 -8.51 4.94
C GLY A 7 20.98 -7.65 6.10
N ASP A 8 21.34 -7.98 7.33
CA ASP A 8 20.86 -7.32 8.56
C ASP A 8 20.98 -5.79 8.62
N LYS A 9 21.50 -5.14 7.60
CA LYS A 9 21.68 -3.69 7.53
C LYS A 9 21.08 -3.12 6.24
N PRO A 10 20.39 -1.95 6.33
CA PRO A 10 19.88 -1.28 5.15
C PRO A 10 21.01 -0.85 4.20
N THR A 11 20.74 -0.90 2.90
CA THR A 11 21.66 -0.38 1.88
C THR A 11 21.74 1.15 1.98
N ILE A 12 22.93 1.71 1.94
CA ILE A 12 23.13 3.16 1.98
C ILE A 12 23.07 3.73 0.57
N ILE A 13 22.13 4.66 0.37
CA ILE A 13 22.02 5.46 -0.84
C ILE A 13 22.54 6.86 -0.53
N LYS A 14 23.53 7.33 -1.27
CA LYS A 14 24.10 8.67 -1.10
C LYS A 14 23.42 9.66 -2.06
N LYS A 15 22.89 10.74 -1.53
CA LYS A 15 22.32 11.86 -2.30
C LYS A 15 23.33 12.98 -2.41
N TYR A 16 23.66 13.36 -3.64
CA TYR A 16 24.57 14.45 -3.95
C TYR A 16 23.84 15.76 -4.19
N ALA A 17 24.56 16.89 -4.10
CA ALA A 17 24.00 18.23 -4.29
C ALA A 17 23.36 18.45 -5.67
N ASN A 18 23.80 17.72 -6.68
CA ASN A 18 23.24 17.71 -8.04
C ASN A 18 22.01 16.80 -8.20
N ARG A 19 21.38 16.41 -7.10
CA ARG A 19 20.21 15.50 -7.03
C ARG A 19 20.48 14.05 -7.49
N ARG A 20 21.71 13.68 -7.76
CA ARG A 20 22.06 12.29 -8.09
C ARG A 20 22.03 11.42 -6.86
N LEU A 21 21.52 10.22 -7.04
CA LEU A 21 21.46 9.17 -6.03
C LEU A 21 22.44 8.06 -6.40
N TYR A 22 23.27 7.64 -5.46
CA TYR A 22 24.27 6.60 -5.65
C TYR A 22 24.03 5.46 -4.68
N ASP A 23 23.78 4.28 -5.22
CA ASP A 23 23.61 3.05 -4.45
C ASP A 23 24.97 2.44 -4.14
N THR A 24 25.36 2.48 -2.86
CA THR A 24 26.64 1.94 -2.41
C THR A 24 26.68 0.41 -2.43
N GLY A 25 25.52 -0.24 -2.34
CA GLY A 25 25.42 -1.70 -2.43
C GLY A 25 25.64 -2.24 -3.85
N ARG A 26 25.14 -1.53 -4.83
CA ARG A 26 25.25 -1.87 -6.26
C ARG A 26 26.40 -1.13 -6.96
N SER A 27 27.04 -0.19 -6.28
CA SER A 27 28.08 0.69 -6.83
C SER A 27 27.66 1.40 -8.12
N SER A 28 26.44 1.89 -8.19
CA SER A 28 25.86 2.53 -9.37
C SER A 28 24.93 3.68 -9.02
N TYR A 29 24.76 4.62 -9.95
CA TYR A 29 23.74 5.65 -9.83
C TYR A 29 22.35 5.05 -10.04
N VAL A 30 21.38 5.52 -9.26
CA VAL A 30 19.99 5.11 -9.30
C VAL A 30 19.07 6.32 -9.40
N THR A 31 17.87 6.09 -9.91
CA THR A 31 16.80 7.09 -10.01
C THR A 31 15.79 6.92 -8.87
N LEU A 32 14.86 7.87 -8.71
CA LEU A 32 13.74 7.70 -7.79
C LEU A 32 12.84 6.52 -8.20
N GLU A 33 12.71 6.24 -9.49
CA GLU A 33 11.98 5.08 -9.99
C GLU A 33 12.66 3.76 -9.57
N ASP A 34 13.98 3.69 -9.63
CA ASP A 34 14.74 2.53 -9.16
C ASP A 34 14.54 2.31 -7.65
N LEU A 35 14.55 3.39 -6.86
CA LEU A 35 14.26 3.30 -5.42
C LEU A 35 12.81 2.86 -5.15
N CYS A 36 11.86 3.35 -5.95
CA CYS A 36 10.47 2.90 -5.87
C CYS A 36 10.36 1.40 -6.11
N GLN A 37 11.05 0.91 -7.12
CA GLN A 37 11.08 -0.52 -7.43
C GLN A 37 11.74 -1.34 -6.30
N MET A 38 12.83 -0.83 -5.71
CA MET A 38 13.48 -1.46 -4.56
C MET A 38 12.52 -1.62 -3.37
N VAL A 39 11.72 -0.58 -3.08
CA VAL A 39 10.68 -0.65 -2.03
C VAL A 39 9.64 -1.74 -2.35
N LYS A 40 9.15 -1.78 -3.58
CA LYS A 40 8.18 -2.80 -4.04
C LYS A 40 8.71 -4.23 -3.94
N GLU A 41 10.00 -4.39 -4.15
CA GLU A 41 10.70 -5.69 -4.05
C GLU A 41 11.10 -6.06 -2.62
N GLY A 42 10.84 -5.18 -1.64
CA GLY A 42 11.12 -5.44 -0.23
C GLY A 42 12.58 -5.20 0.17
N TYR A 43 13.35 -4.46 -0.62
CA TYR A 43 14.68 -4.02 -0.23
C TYR A 43 14.62 -2.89 0.79
N ASP A 44 15.42 -3.01 1.82
CA ASP A 44 15.58 -1.96 2.82
C ASP A 44 16.79 -1.07 2.49
N PHE A 45 16.58 0.25 2.53
CA PHE A 45 17.64 1.22 2.27
C PHE A 45 17.46 2.49 3.11
N MET A 46 18.56 3.18 3.30
CA MET A 46 18.60 4.49 3.94
C MET A 46 19.25 5.49 2.98
N VAL A 47 18.62 6.66 2.82
CA VAL A 47 19.19 7.74 2.00
C VAL A 47 19.87 8.76 2.90
N VAL A 48 21.13 9.05 2.62
CA VAL A 48 21.90 10.04 3.36
C VAL A 48 22.49 11.09 2.44
N ASP A 49 22.63 12.31 2.93
CA ASP A 49 23.37 13.34 2.22
C ASP A 49 24.85 12.93 2.11
N ALA A 50 25.39 12.97 0.89
CA ALA A 50 26.78 12.53 0.64
C ALA A 50 27.82 13.37 1.34
N LYS A 51 27.52 14.63 1.66
CA LYS A 51 28.44 15.59 2.28
C LYS A 51 28.27 15.65 3.80
N SER A 52 27.03 15.81 4.28
CA SER A 52 26.75 16.00 5.71
C SER A 52 26.49 14.69 6.45
N GLY A 53 26.09 13.62 5.75
CA GLY A 53 25.64 12.37 6.35
C GLY A 53 24.23 12.44 6.95
N GLU A 54 23.51 13.53 6.76
CA GLU A 54 22.14 13.71 7.23
C GLU A 54 21.21 12.68 6.61
N ASP A 55 20.30 12.13 7.42
CA ASP A 55 19.28 11.19 6.95
C ASP A 55 18.21 11.91 6.16
N LEU A 56 18.13 11.60 4.87
CA LEU A 56 17.17 12.15 3.92
C LEU A 56 16.13 11.10 3.47
N THR A 57 16.07 9.95 4.12
CA THR A 57 15.19 8.84 3.74
C THR A 57 13.74 9.28 3.63
N ARG A 58 13.24 9.95 4.67
CA ARG A 58 11.85 10.43 4.70
C ARG A 58 11.54 11.40 3.56
N SER A 59 12.42 12.36 3.32
CA SER A 59 12.28 13.34 2.23
C SER A 59 12.23 12.67 0.87
N VAL A 60 13.08 11.69 0.64
CA VAL A 60 13.14 10.94 -0.63
C VAL A 60 11.91 10.05 -0.78
N MET A 61 11.44 9.39 0.27
CA MET A 61 10.18 8.62 0.23
C MET A 61 9.00 9.51 -0.16
N THR A 62 8.90 10.71 0.40
CA THR A 62 7.86 11.67 0.04
C THR A 62 7.95 12.07 -1.43
N GLN A 63 9.14 12.27 -1.96
CA GLN A 63 9.35 12.56 -3.39
C GLN A 63 8.91 11.40 -4.28
N ILE A 64 9.22 10.17 -3.90
CA ILE A 64 8.80 8.98 -4.64
C ILE A 64 7.26 8.91 -4.69
N ILE A 65 6.59 9.10 -3.56
CA ILE A 65 5.12 9.10 -3.48
C ILE A 65 4.56 10.19 -4.41
N ALA A 66 5.08 11.42 -4.33
CA ALA A 66 4.62 12.53 -5.16
C ALA A 66 4.79 12.24 -6.66
N GLU A 67 5.91 11.65 -7.07
CA GLU A 67 6.12 11.24 -8.46
C GLU A 67 5.14 10.15 -8.91
N GLN A 68 4.93 9.13 -8.08
CA GLN A 68 3.99 8.05 -8.42
C GLN A 68 2.55 8.56 -8.49
N GLU A 69 2.15 9.46 -7.59
CA GLU A 69 0.82 10.08 -7.62
C GLU A 69 0.64 11.05 -8.80
N GLY A 70 1.73 11.63 -9.31
CA GLY A 70 1.69 12.49 -10.50
C GLY A 70 1.54 11.75 -11.83
N LYS A 71 1.71 10.43 -11.85
CA LYS A 71 1.54 9.61 -13.06
C LYS A 71 0.06 9.36 -13.32
N GLU A 72 -0.37 9.55 -14.57
CA GLU A 72 -1.75 9.27 -14.97
C GLU A 72 -2.09 7.77 -14.82
N GLY A 73 -3.25 7.49 -14.22
CA GLY A 73 -3.78 6.14 -14.09
C GLY A 73 -3.18 5.29 -12.96
N GLN A 74 -2.31 5.84 -12.12
CA GLN A 74 -1.67 5.11 -11.03
C GLN A 74 -1.88 5.75 -9.64
N ASN A 75 -2.85 6.62 -9.52
CA ASN A 75 -3.14 7.35 -8.29
C ASN A 75 -3.73 6.42 -7.22
N LEU A 76 -3.08 6.34 -6.06
CA LEU A 76 -3.57 5.58 -4.91
C LEU A 76 -4.33 6.46 -3.92
N LEU A 77 -3.98 7.73 -3.84
CA LEU A 77 -4.53 8.66 -2.84
C LEU A 77 -5.67 9.48 -3.44
N PRO A 78 -6.92 9.28 -3.00
CA PRO A 78 -8.02 10.15 -3.40
C PRO A 78 -7.76 11.60 -3.00
N THR A 79 -8.19 12.55 -3.83
CA THR A 79 -7.99 13.98 -3.59
C THR A 79 -8.56 14.43 -2.24
N ASN A 80 -9.74 13.92 -1.88
CA ASN A 80 -10.35 14.24 -0.58
C ASN A 80 -9.54 13.71 0.60
N PHE A 81 -8.95 12.53 0.47
CA PHE A 81 -8.05 11.98 1.47
C PHE A 81 -6.80 12.86 1.64
N MET A 82 -6.19 13.30 0.54
CA MET A 82 -5.04 14.21 0.58
C MET A 82 -5.38 15.53 1.27
N LYS A 83 -6.56 16.10 1.00
CA LYS A 83 -7.03 17.33 1.68
C LYS A 83 -7.19 17.12 3.19
N GLN A 84 -7.77 16.01 3.61
CA GLN A 84 -7.89 15.66 5.02
C GLN A 84 -6.52 15.47 5.68
N LEU A 85 -5.62 14.78 5.01
CA LEU A 85 -4.25 14.57 5.50
C LEU A 85 -3.52 15.91 5.69
N ILE A 86 -3.63 16.83 4.74
CA ILE A 86 -3.06 18.17 4.84
C ILE A 86 -3.64 18.92 6.04
N GLY A 87 -4.95 18.77 6.30
CA GLY A 87 -5.62 19.41 7.43
C GLY A 87 -5.11 18.98 8.80
N PHE A 88 -4.48 17.81 8.92
CA PHE A 88 -3.89 17.33 10.17
C PHE A 88 -2.51 17.94 10.47
N TYR A 89 -1.86 18.54 9.50
CA TYR A 89 -0.59 19.22 9.74
C TYR A 89 -0.78 20.50 10.55
N GLY A 90 0.00 20.64 11.60
CA GLY A 90 -0.08 21.80 12.49
C GLY A 90 -1.14 21.73 13.59
N ASP A 91 -1.95 20.68 13.63
CA ASP A 91 -2.92 20.44 14.69
C ASP A 91 -2.36 19.49 15.76
N ASN A 92 -2.89 19.59 16.99
CA ASN A 92 -2.54 18.69 18.10
C ASN A 92 -2.84 17.21 17.81
N MET A 93 -3.82 16.94 16.95
CA MET A 93 -4.17 15.60 16.48
C MET A 93 -3.08 14.97 15.60
N GLY A 94 -2.21 15.79 14.99
CA GLY A 94 -1.12 15.31 14.14
C GLY A 94 -0.09 14.42 14.84
N LYS A 95 -0.07 14.39 16.16
CA LYS A 95 0.79 13.49 16.95
C LYS A 95 0.27 12.06 17.00
N PHE A 96 -1.05 11.87 16.87
CA PHE A 96 -1.71 10.56 16.94
C PHE A 96 -1.90 9.92 15.57
N VAL A 97 -1.97 10.72 14.51
CA VAL A 97 -2.22 10.26 13.13
C VAL A 97 -1.15 9.28 12.63
N PRO A 98 0.18 9.49 12.85
CA PRO A 98 1.19 8.54 12.38
C PRO A 98 1.01 7.12 12.91
N ASN A 99 0.76 6.98 14.21
CA ASN A 99 0.52 5.68 14.83
C ASN A 99 -0.74 5.00 14.31
N TYR A 100 -1.81 5.77 14.13
CA TYR A 100 -3.06 5.27 13.57
C TYR A 100 -2.89 4.80 12.13
N LEU A 101 -2.20 5.57 11.30
CA LEU A 101 -1.92 5.21 9.90
C LEU A 101 -1.08 3.94 9.81
N GLU A 102 -0.04 3.81 10.63
CA GLU A 102 0.83 2.64 10.66
C GLU A 102 0.02 1.38 11.01
N GLN A 103 -0.78 1.44 12.07
CA GLN A 103 -1.65 0.33 12.46
C GLN A 103 -2.69 -0.02 11.40
N ALA A 104 -3.32 0.98 10.80
CA ALA A 104 -4.32 0.78 9.75
C ALA A 104 -3.72 0.12 8.51
N PHE A 105 -2.51 0.53 8.12
CA PHE A 105 -1.79 -0.09 7.00
C PHE A 105 -1.34 -1.53 7.32
N ASP A 106 -0.85 -1.78 8.52
CA ASP A 106 -0.47 -3.13 8.95
C ASP A 106 -1.66 -4.09 8.93
N GLU A 107 -2.81 -3.66 9.44
CA GLU A 107 -4.04 -4.45 9.38
C GLU A 107 -4.51 -4.68 7.94
N PHE A 108 -4.45 -3.65 7.11
CA PHE A 108 -4.83 -3.76 5.70
C PHE A 108 -3.92 -4.74 4.95
N THR A 109 -2.61 -4.66 5.18
CA THR A 109 -1.62 -5.55 4.55
C THR A 109 -1.83 -7.00 5.00
N LYS A 110 -2.04 -7.22 6.29
CA LYS A 110 -2.33 -8.57 6.83
C LYS A 110 -3.60 -9.15 6.23
N LYS A 111 -4.68 -8.39 6.18
CA LYS A 111 -5.95 -8.82 5.57
C LYS A 111 -5.81 -9.07 4.07
N GLN A 112 -4.97 -8.30 3.39
CA GLN A 112 -4.71 -8.49 1.96
C GLN A 112 -3.95 -9.80 1.71
N ASP A 113 -2.98 -10.14 2.55
CA ASP A 113 -2.23 -11.39 2.45
C ASP A 113 -3.14 -12.59 2.77
N GLU A 114 -3.97 -12.50 3.82
CA GLU A 114 -4.98 -13.52 4.15
C GLU A 114 -5.97 -13.71 2.99
N PHE A 115 -6.42 -12.63 2.38
CA PHE A 115 -7.31 -12.66 1.22
C PHE A 115 -6.64 -13.30 0.01
N ARG A 116 -5.37 -12.99 -0.26
CA ARG A 116 -4.58 -13.63 -1.31
C ARG A 116 -4.38 -15.12 -1.06
N GLU A 117 -4.08 -15.50 0.19
CA GLU A 117 -3.96 -16.91 0.56
C GLU A 117 -5.26 -17.65 0.41
N GLN A 118 -6.38 -17.06 0.83
CA GLN A 118 -7.71 -17.63 0.62
C GLN A 118 -8.06 -17.75 -0.85
N MET A 119 -7.75 -16.74 -1.66
CA MET A 119 -7.91 -16.79 -3.12
C MET A 119 -7.05 -17.90 -3.73
N ASN A 120 -5.77 -18.01 -3.34
CA ASN A 120 -4.87 -19.06 -3.83
C ASN A 120 -5.32 -20.45 -3.38
N LYS A 121 -5.82 -20.60 -2.17
CA LYS A 121 -6.36 -21.87 -1.67
C LYS A 121 -7.69 -22.23 -2.34
N SER A 122 -8.53 -21.24 -2.63
CA SER A 122 -9.81 -21.44 -3.34
C SER A 122 -9.64 -21.64 -4.83
N PHE A 123 -8.65 -20.99 -5.46
CA PHE A 123 -8.38 -21.06 -6.91
C PHE A 123 -7.27 -22.04 -7.27
N GLY A 124 -6.28 -22.28 -6.40
CA GLY A 124 -5.13 -23.15 -6.66
C GLY A 124 -5.42 -24.65 -6.55
N GLY A 125 -6.52 -25.05 -5.89
CA GLY A 125 -6.92 -26.45 -5.74
C GLY A 125 -8.12 -26.87 -6.59
N ILE A 126 -8.78 -25.92 -7.25
CA ILE A 126 -10.05 -26.17 -7.96
C ILE A 126 -10.07 -25.41 -9.27
N PHE A 127 -9.22 -25.81 -10.22
CA PHE A 127 -9.44 -25.51 -11.62
C PHE A 127 -9.45 -26.79 -12.45
N PRO A 128 -10.53 -27.58 -12.35
CA PRO A 128 -11.11 -28.14 -13.56
C PRO A 128 -12.15 -27.13 -14.03
N VAL A 129 -12.06 -26.75 -15.29
CA VAL A 129 -12.87 -25.76 -16.00
C VAL A 129 -14.41 -25.99 -15.90
N GLY A 130 -14.86 -27.08 -15.27
CA GLY A 130 -16.26 -27.46 -15.11
C GLY A 130 -16.98 -26.88 -13.89
N ASN A 131 -16.28 -26.38 -12.86
CA ASN A 131 -16.88 -25.88 -11.60
C ASN A 131 -16.99 -24.37 -11.51
N PHE A 132 -16.55 -23.64 -12.53
CA PHE A 132 -16.62 -22.17 -12.55
C PHE A 132 -18.08 -21.69 -12.59
N GLU A 133 -18.95 -22.39 -13.28
CA GLU A 133 -20.39 -22.06 -13.34
C GLU A 133 -21.10 -22.28 -12.00
N GLU A 134 -20.79 -23.35 -11.26
CA GLU A 134 -21.37 -23.60 -9.94
C GLU A 134 -20.88 -22.60 -8.88
N MET A 135 -19.59 -22.22 -8.90
CA MET A 135 -19.07 -21.18 -8.01
C MET A 135 -19.69 -19.81 -8.30
N THR A 136 -19.92 -19.48 -9.56
CA THR A 136 -20.59 -18.23 -9.95
C THR A 136 -22.04 -18.23 -9.49
N LYS A 137 -22.75 -19.35 -9.58
CA LYS A 137 -24.13 -19.49 -9.08
C LYS A 137 -24.21 -19.41 -7.56
N GLN A 138 -23.30 -20.03 -6.82
CA GLN A 138 -23.22 -19.92 -5.35
C GLN A 138 -22.86 -18.51 -4.88
N ASN A 139 -21.92 -17.84 -5.53
CA ASN A 139 -21.58 -16.45 -5.24
C ASN A 139 -22.71 -15.48 -5.59
N MET A 140 -23.44 -15.70 -6.68
CA MET A 140 -24.63 -14.91 -7.01
C MET A 140 -25.76 -15.15 -6.01
N ALA A 141 -25.98 -16.39 -5.54
CA ALA A 141 -26.97 -16.70 -4.52
C ALA A 141 -26.63 -16.06 -3.17
N MET A 142 -25.35 -16.06 -2.77
CA MET A 142 -24.90 -15.36 -1.57
C MET A 142 -25.03 -13.85 -1.71
N PHE A 143 -24.74 -13.30 -2.88
CA PHE A 143 -24.89 -11.87 -3.17
C PHE A 143 -26.36 -11.45 -3.18
N GLU A 144 -27.24 -12.24 -3.79
CA GLU A 144 -28.69 -12.00 -3.77
C GLU A 144 -29.27 -12.10 -2.36
N ASN A 145 -28.84 -13.08 -1.55
CA ASN A 145 -29.26 -13.21 -0.16
C ASN A 145 -28.77 -12.04 0.70
N ALA A 146 -27.56 -11.56 0.48
CA ALA A 146 -27.04 -10.37 1.16
C ALA A 146 -27.80 -9.11 0.76
N MET A 147 -28.14 -8.96 -0.51
CA MET A 147 -28.97 -7.86 -1.02
C MET A 147 -30.41 -7.91 -0.51
N LYS A 148 -31.01 -9.09 -0.42
CA LYS A 148 -32.36 -9.27 0.17
C LYS A 148 -32.36 -8.97 1.66
N ALA A 149 -31.36 -9.42 2.41
CA ALA A 149 -31.21 -9.11 3.84
C ALA A 149 -31.00 -7.60 4.06
N PHE A 150 -30.25 -6.95 3.20
CA PHE A 150 -30.03 -5.50 3.25
C PHE A 150 -31.28 -4.72 2.84
N GLY A 151 -31.99 -5.18 1.81
CA GLY A 151 -33.26 -4.58 1.34
C GLY A 151 -34.38 -4.71 2.37
N THR A 152 -34.49 -5.85 3.05
CA THR A 152 -35.49 -6.07 4.09
C THR A 152 -35.21 -5.23 5.35
N ALA A 153 -33.95 -5.05 5.72
CA ALA A 153 -33.56 -4.16 6.81
C ALA A 153 -33.84 -2.68 6.49
N PHE A 154 -33.75 -2.29 5.22
CA PHE A 154 -34.04 -0.92 4.76
C PHE A 154 -35.52 -0.63 4.65
N VAL A 155 -36.32 -1.60 4.22
CA VAL A 155 -37.80 -1.47 4.09
C VAL A 155 -38.47 -1.48 5.47
N ASN A 156 -37.95 -2.22 6.44
CA ASN A 156 -38.47 -2.23 7.82
C ASN A 156 -38.25 -0.91 8.59
N LYS A 157 -37.31 -0.07 8.16
CA LYS A 157 -37.10 1.26 8.77
C LYS A 157 -38.07 2.32 8.22
N ASN A 158 -38.65 2.12 7.04
CA ASN A 158 -39.58 3.07 6.43
C ASN A 158 -41.06 2.77 6.72
N THR A 159 -41.39 1.64 7.35
CA THR A 159 -42.76 1.28 7.68
C THR A 159 -43.14 1.59 9.15
N LYS A 160 -42.25 2.18 9.93
CA LYS A 160 -42.55 2.71 11.27
C LYS A 160 -42.54 4.23 11.26
N SER A 161 -43.43 4.85 10.54
CA SER A 161 -43.82 6.24 10.77
C SER A 161 -45.32 6.32 10.96
#